data_73ce14411aa660f7269534e8a5902ff7
#
_entry.id   73ce14411aa660f7269534e8a5902ff7
#
_cell.length_a   1.000
_cell.length_b   1.000
_cell.length_c   1.000
_cell.angle_alpha   90.00
_cell.angle_beta   90.00
_cell.angle_gamma   90.00
#
_symmetry.space_group_name_H-M   'P 1'
#
loop_
_entity.id
_entity.type
_entity.pdbx_description
1 polymer ?
#
loop_
_entity_poly.entity_id
_entity_poly.type
_entity_poly.pdbx_seq_one_letter_code
_entity_poly.pdbx_strand_id
1 'polypeptide(L)'
;EYVVVLDFIGNYSTNFMIPIALSGDRTYNKDNIRRFVLEGVRVIPGASTLHFDEISRKMIFRSIDGANFSDIRLIKQSYADLKNKLGRIPSLMDFDRYGEMDVLRIFDNDRIGSYYKFLVKYEKEYSIRLADEEADLIEFISKKLAAGKRIHELELIERIMTTGEYLISGLADTLYTKYGIE
;
A
#
# COMPACT_ATOMS: atom_id res chain seq x y z
N GLU A 1 20.44 -28.96 -11.05
CA GLU A 1 21.36 -27.85 -11.23
C GLU A 1 20.78 -26.63 -10.54
N TYR A 2 21.55 -25.95 -9.69
CA TYR A 2 21.11 -24.73 -9.00
C TYR A 2 22.14 -23.63 -9.21
N VAL A 3 21.68 -22.37 -9.14
CA VAL A 3 22.49 -21.17 -9.29
C VAL A 3 22.61 -20.48 -7.94
N VAL A 4 23.84 -20.11 -7.58
CA VAL A 4 24.11 -19.28 -6.39
C VAL A 4 24.29 -17.84 -6.86
N VAL A 5 23.45 -16.95 -6.31
CA VAL A 5 23.54 -15.51 -6.54
C VAL A 5 24.07 -14.85 -5.29
N LEU A 6 25.18 -14.12 -5.40
CA LEU A 6 25.73 -13.30 -4.34
C LEU A 6 25.36 -11.84 -4.58
N ASP A 7 24.69 -11.22 -3.63
CA ASP A 7 24.37 -9.80 -3.67
C ASP A 7 25.06 -9.07 -2.51
N PHE A 8 25.66 -7.92 -2.81
CA PHE A 8 26.45 -7.15 -1.84
C PHE A 8 25.64 -5.94 -1.36
N ILE A 9 25.27 -5.96 -0.08
CA ILE A 9 24.52 -4.88 0.55
C ILE A 9 25.47 -3.75 0.97
N GLY A 10 25.36 -2.61 0.29
CA GLY A 10 26.07 -1.39 0.63
C GLY A 10 25.52 -0.68 1.87
N ASN A 11 26.18 0.38 2.30
CA ASN A 11 25.73 1.18 3.44
C ASN A 11 24.70 2.25 3.02
N TYR A 12 23.52 1.81 2.53
CA TYR A 12 22.46 2.70 2.08
C TYR A 12 21.35 2.81 3.15
N SER A 13 20.79 4.01 3.28
CA SER A 13 19.63 4.25 4.16
C SER A 13 18.37 3.53 3.72
N THR A 14 18.33 3.03 2.48
CA THR A 14 17.21 2.32 1.85
C THR A 14 17.35 0.81 1.81
N ASN A 15 18.31 0.23 2.53
CA ASN A 15 18.52 -1.23 2.56
C ASN A 15 17.26 -2.02 2.99
N PHE A 16 16.31 -1.38 3.68
CA PHE A 16 15.00 -1.97 4.00
C PHE A 16 14.17 -2.34 2.75
N MET A 17 14.48 -1.77 1.59
CA MET A 17 13.80 -2.11 0.34
C MET A 17 14.14 -3.52 -0.15
N ILE A 18 15.30 -4.05 0.19
CA ILE A 18 15.74 -5.39 -0.21
C ILE A 18 14.80 -6.47 0.30
N PRO A 19 14.55 -6.60 1.61
CA PRO A 19 13.58 -7.58 2.12
C PRO A 19 12.15 -7.33 1.63
N ILE A 20 11.73 -6.08 1.41
CA ILE A 20 10.42 -5.77 0.82
C ILE A 20 10.32 -6.33 -0.60
N ALA A 21 11.31 -6.08 -1.45
CA ALA A 21 11.34 -6.57 -2.82
C ALA A 21 11.36 -8.11 -2.90
N LEU A 22 12.09 -8.75 -1.99
CA LEU A 22 12.22 -10.21 -1.97
C LEU A 22 11.01 -10.92 -1.35
N SER A 23 10.37 -10.31 -0.34
CA SER A 23 9.17 -10.87 0.30
C SER A 23 7.88 -10.62 -0.48
N GLY A 24 7.86 -9.57 -1.31
CA GLY A 24 6.64 -9.05 -1.92
C GLY A 24 5.68 -8.39 -0.92
N ASP A 25 6.09 -8.20 0.33
CA ASP A 25 5.29 -7.53 1.37
C ASP A 25 5.28 -6.02 1.15
N ARG A 26 4.14 -5.52 0.70
CA ARG A 26 3.91 -4.10 0.41
C ARG A 26 3.34 -3.32 1.58
N THR A 27 3.09 -3.97 2.70
CA THR A 27 2.52 -3.31 3.90
C THR A 27 3.49 -2.34 4.53
N TYR A 28 4.80 -2.50 4.24
CA TYR A 28 5.88 -1.74 4.87
C TYR A 28 5.83 -1.80 6.40
N ASN A 29 5.28 -2.89 6.93
CA ASN A 29 5.28 -3.13 8.36
C ASN A 29 6.69 -3.51 8.82
N LYS A 30 7.26 -2.72 9.74
CA LYS A 30 8.64 -2.94 10.22
C LYS A 30 8.84 -4.32 10.82
N ASP A 31 7.84 -4.85 11.51
CA ASP A 31 7.96 -6.15 12.17
C ASP A 31 7.88 -7.30 11.16
N ASN A 32 7.05 -7.18 10.13
CA ASN A 32 7.02 -8.13 9.02
C ASN A 32 8.35 -8.16 8.27
N ILE A 33 8.91 -6.99 7.97
CA ILE A 33 10.21 -6.87 7.29
C ILE A 33 11.32 -7.49 8.15
N ARG A 34 11.34 -7.20 9.45
CA ARG A 34 12.33 -7.80 10.38
C ARG A 34 12.18 -9.32 10.45
N ARG A 35 10.95 -9.81 10.56
CA ARG A 35 10.67 -11.26 10.58
C ARG A 35 11.17 -11.93 9.31
N PHE A 36 10.90 -11.36 8.14
CA PHE A 36 11.41 -11.88 6.88
C PHE A 36 12.95 -11.97 6.86
N VAL A 37 13.64 -10.95 7.32
CA VAL A 37 15.12 -10.94 7.40
C VAL A 37 15.66 -12.01 8.37
N LEU A 38 14.94 -12.31 9.45
CA LEU A 38 15.30 -13.33 10.43
C LEU A 38 15.02 -14.75 9.96
N GLU A 39 13.84 -14.97 9.40
CA GLU A 39 13.36 -16.28 9.01
C GLU A 39 13.81 -16.70 7.60
N GLY A 40 14.13 -15.73 6.74
CA GLY A 40 14.72 -15.84 5.39
C GLY A 40 14.05 -16.86 4.48
N VAL A 41 14.41 -18.10 4.66
CA VAL A 41 14.15 -19.21 3.73
C VAL A 41 12.69 -19.70 3.68
N ARG A 42 11.90 -19.46 4.72
CA ARG A 42 10.57 -20.06 4.84
C ARG A 42 9.46 -19.33 4.09
N VAL A 43 9.76 -18.15 3.56
CA VAL A 43 8.74 -17.22 3.00
C VAL A 43 8.80 -17.12 1.49
N ILE A 44 9.88 -17.60 0.84
CA ILE A 44 10.00 -17.57 -0.62
C ILE A 44 9.38 -18.84 -1.21
N PRO A 45 8.35 -18.73 -2.08
CA PRO A 45 7.78 -19.88 -2.75
C PRO A 45 8.79 -20.55 -3.67
N GLY A 46 8.85 -21.89 -3.64
CA GLY A 46 9.70 -22.69 -4.52
C GLY A 46 10.94 -23.25 -3.83
N ALA A 47 11.91 -23.70 -4.63
CA ALA A 47 13.16 -24.33 -4.17
C ALA A 47 14.29 -23.32 -3.88
N SER A 48 14.00 -22.03 -3.93
CA SER A 48 15.00 -20.98 -3.69
C SER A 48 15.21 -20.73 -2.20
N THR A 49 16.46 -20.55 -1.80
CA THR A 49 16.83 -20.20 -0.42
C THR A 49 17.48 -18.83 -0.40
N LEU A 50 17.15 -18.05 0.63
CA LEU A 50 17.75 -16.74 0.87
C LEU A 50 18.48 -16.76 2.21
N HIS A 51 19.68 -16.23 2.24
CA HIS A 51 20.45 -16.08 3.47
C HIS A 51 21.04 -14.68 3.54
N PHE A 52 20.80 -13.99 4.65
CA PHE A 52 21.48 -12.74 5.00
C PHE A 52 22.57 -13.03 6.01
N ASP A 53 23.80 -12.62 5.72
CA ASP A 53 24.87 -12.67 6.70
C ASP A 53 24.61 -11.69 7.85
N GLU A 54 25.41 -11.80 8.93
CA GLU A 54 25.19 -11.00 10.14
C GLU A 54 25.38 -9.50 9.91
N ILE A 55 26.32 -9.11 9.04
CA ILE A 55 26.61 -7.70 8.73
C ILE A 55 25.45 -7.12 7.93
N SER A 56 25.00 -7.83 6.90
CA SER A 56 23.86 -7.44 6.07
C SER A 56 22.59 -7.29 6.92
N ARG A 57 22.32 -8.23 7.82
CA ARG A 57 21.17 -8.12 8.75
C ARG A 57 21.23 -6.88 9.62
N LYS A 58 22.40 -6.58 10.20
CA LYS A 58 22.58 -5.36 11.00
C LYS A 58 22.37 -4.09 10.18
N MET A 59 22.85 -4.04 8.93
CA MET A 59 22.64 -2.90 8.03
C MET A 59 21.15 -2.73 7.67
N ILE A 60 20.47 -3.82 7.34
CA ILE A 60 19.04 -3.79 7.04
C ILE A 60 18.24 -3.33 8.27
N PHE A 61 18.49 -3.88 9.46
CA PHE A 61 17.79 -3.48 10.68
C PHE A 61 18.00 -2.00 11.01
N ARG A 62 19.23 -1.52 10.90
CA ARG A 62 19.51 -0.09 11.08
C ARG A 62 18.71 0.79 10.09
N SER A 63 18.61 0.35 8.84
CA SER A 63 17.82 1.07 7.83
C SER A 63 16.31 1.02 8.11
N ILE A 64 15.79 -0.10 8.62
CA ILE A 64 14.38 -0.23 9.06
C ILE A 64 14.09 0.71 10.24
N ASP A 65 15.00 0.77 11.22
CA ASP A 65 14.83 1.60 12.40
C ASP A 65 14.80 3.09 12.04
N GLY A 66 15.68 3.52 11.15
CA GLY A 66 15.76 4.88 10.64
C GLY A 66 14.69 5.24 9.58
N ALA A 67 13.99 4.25 9.02
CA ALA A 67 13.02 4.50 7.97
C ALA A 67 11.72 5.09 8.52
N ASN A 68 11.28 6.17 7.90
CA ASN A 68 9.92 6.68 8.06
C ASN A 68 9.09 6.26 6.85
N PHE A 69 8.35 5.16 6.97
CA PHE A 69 7.54 4.62 5.88
C PHE A 69 6.31 5.46 5.52
N SER A 70 5.91 6.39 6.37
CA SER A 70 4.92 7.41 6.04
C SER A 70 5.54 8.67 5.40
N ASP A 71 6.83 8.63 5.04
CA ASP A 71 7.47 9.77 4.39
C ASP A 71 6.82 10.04 3.03
N ILE A 72 6.32 11.26 2.87
CA ILE A 72 5.72 11.74 1.64
C ILE A 72 6.65 11.59 0.42
N ARG A 73 7.97 11.59 0.63
CA ARG A 73 8.94 11.38 -0.45
C ARG A 73 8.85 9.99 -1.06
N LEU A 74 8.68 8.96 -0.23
CA LEU A 74 8.51 7.58 -0.70
C LEU A 74 7.19 7.42 -1.45
N ILE A 75 6.11 8.02 -0.94
CA ILE A 75 4.80 8.01 -1.60
C ILE A 75 4.90 8.67 -2.98
N LYS A 76 5.54 9.84 -3.05
CA LYS A 76 5.73 10.56 -4.32
C LYS A 76 6.60 9.79 -5.31
N GLN A 77 7.66 9.13 -4.83
CA GLN A 77 8.53 8.34 -5.70
C GLN A 77 7.76 7.16 -6.28
N SER A 78 7.10 6.35 -5.44
CA SER A 78 6.30 5.19 -5.91
C SER A 78 5.19 5.61 -6.88
N TYR A 79 4.54 6.76 -6.62
CA TYR A 79 3.56 7.33 -7.55
C TYR A 79 4.19 7.69 -8.89
N ALA A 80 5.33 8.38 -8.88
CA ALA A 80 6.01 8.82 -10.11
C ALA A 80 6.47 7.61 -10.94
N ASP A 81 7.03 6.59 -10.30
CA ASP A 81 7.48 5.37 -10.95
C ASP A 81 6.30 4.63 -11.61
N LEU A 82 5.18 4.52 -10.89
CA LEU A 82 3.96 3.91 -11.43
C LEU A 82 3.35 4.74 -12.57
N LYS A 83 3.30 6.08 -12.43
CA LYS A 83 2.84 6.99 -13.49
C LYS A 83 3.69 6.85 -14.75
N ASN A 84 5.02 6.82 -14.61
CA ASN A 84 5.94 6.64 -15.74
C ASN A 84 5.74 5.29 -16.42
N LYS A 85 5.56 4.23 -15.66
CA LYS A 85 5.29 2.87 -16.16
C LYS A 85 3.98 2.79 -16.95
N LEU A 86 2.94 3.49 -16.51
CA LEU A 86 1.61 3.46 -17.13
C LEU A 86 1.41 4.52 -18.22
N GLY A 87 2.20 5.58 -18.25
CA GLY A 87 2.03 6.72 -19.14
C GLY A 87 0.78 7.57 -18.87
N ARG A 88 0.15 7.40 -17.70
CA ARG A 88 -1.05 8.13 -17.27
C ARG A 88 -1.11 8.26 -15.75
N ILE A 89 -2.00 9.11 -15.23
CA ILE A 89 -2.29 9.16 -13.79
C ILE A 89 -2.81 7.79 -13.33
N PRO A 90 -2.13 7.13 -12.37
CA PRO A 90 -2.59 5.85 -11.83
C PRO A 90 -3.95 5.97 -11.14
N SER A 91 -4.79 4.96 -11.26
CA SER A 91 -5.95 4.75 -10.40
C SER A 91 -5.54 4.05 -9.09
N LEU A 92 -6.43 4.02 -8.08
CA LEU A 92 -6.17 3.25 -6.85
C LEU A 92 -5.93 1.76 -7.15
N MET A 93 -6.67 1.20 -8.11
CA MET A 93 -6.52 -0.20 -8.54
C MET A 93 -5.18 -0.48 -9.23
N ASP A 94 -4.55 0.53 -9.84
CA ASP A 94 -3.24 0.34 -10.45
C ASP A 94 -2.15 0.11 -9.40
N PHE A 95 -2.25 0.74 -8.23
CA PHE A 95 -1.34 0.49 -7.11
C PHE A 95 -1.45 -0.95 -6.61
N ASP A 96 -2.66 -1.47 -6.52
CA ASP A 96 -2.88 -2.86 -6.13
C ASP A 96 -2.38 -3.84 -7.20
N ARG A 97 -2.70 -3.60 -8.46
CA ARG A 97 -2.38 -4.49 -9.58
C ARG A 97 -0.89 -4.53 -9.93
N TYR A 98 -0.24 -3.38 -9.92
CA TYR A 98 1.16 -3.24 -10.38
C TYR A 98 2.17 -3.06 -9.26
N GLY A 99 1.71 -2.85 -8.06
CA GLY A 99 2.34 -3.21 -6.86
C GLY A 99 3.58 -2.54 -6.38
N GLU A 100 3.71 -1.29 -6.58
CA GLU A 100 4.89 -0.54 -6.07
C GLU A 100 4.72 -0.11 -4.61
N MET A 101 3.48 0.08 -4.15
CA MET A 101 3.18 0.57 -2.81
C MET A 101 1.73 0.23 -2.44
N ASP A 102 1.49 -0.07 -1.16
CA ASP A 102 0.15 -0.13 -0.63
C ASP A 102 -0.47 1.29 -0.59
N VAL A 103 -1.60 1.45 -1.28
CA VAL A 103 -2.32 2.74 -1.37
C VAL A 103 -2.78 3.27 -0.01
N LEU A 104 -2.96 2.39 0.98
CA LEU A 104 -3.33 2.77 2.34
C LEU A 104 -2.34 3.73 2.99
N ARG A 105 -1.08 3.71 2.57
CA ARG A 105 -0.06 4.65 3.04
C ARG A 105 -0.37 6.10 2.66
N ILE A 106 -1.07 6.33 1.55
CA ILE A 106 -1.59 7.65 1.19
C ILE A 106 -2.67 8.07 2.18
N PHE A 107 -3.57 7.14 2.54
CA PHE A 107 -4.67 7.42 3.45
C PHE A 107 -4.22 7.63 4.89
N ASP A 108 -3.24 6.86 5.33
CA ASP A 108 -2.68 6.95 6.69
C ASP A 108 -1.70 8.12 6.87
N ASN A 109 -1.34 8.83 5.79
CA ASN A 109 -0.48 10.01 5.88
C ASN A 109 -1.28 11.23 6.36
N ASP A 110 -0.93 11.77 7.53
CA ASP A 110 -1.64 12.89 8.16
C ASP A 110 -1.72 14.17 7.31
N ARG A 111 -0.77 14.35 6.38
CA ARG A 111 -0.70 15.55 5.53
C ARG A 111 -1.49 15.43 4.24
N ILE A 112 -1.94 14.23 3.91
CA ILE A 112 -2.62 13.91 2.64
C ILE A 112 -4.03 13.39 2.92
N GLY A 113 -4.15 12.25 3.59
CA GLY A 113 -5.39 11.63 4.04
C GLY A 113 -6.28 11.02 2.97
N SER A 114 -6.09 11.38 1.69
CA SER A 114 -6.81 10.78 0.56
C SER A 114 -6.03 10.89 -0.74
N TYR A 115 -6.33 10.02 -1.68
CA TYR A 115 -5.68 10.05 -2.99
C TYR A 115 -6.05 11.33 -3.77
N TYR A 116 -7.28 11.83 -3.62
CA TYR A 116 -7.70 13.10 -4.18
C TYR A 116 -6.81 14.25 -3.70
N LYS A 117 -6.63 14.42 -2.38
CA LYS A 117 -5.76 15.47 -1.81
C LYS A 117 -4.30 15.30 -2.24
N PHE A 118 -3.84 14.06 -2.42
CA PHE A 118 -2.51 13.79 -3.00
C PHE A 118 -2.41 14.33 -4.44
N LEU A 119 -3.36 13.98 -5.31
CA LEU A 119 -3.36 14.40 -6.71
C LEU A 119 -3.45 15.94 -6.82
N VAL A 120 -4.37 16.57 -6.11
CA VAL A 120 -4.51 18.05 -6.12
C VAL A 120 -3.21 18.74 -5.72
N LYS A 121 -2.47 18.16 -4.78
CA LYS A 121 -1.27 18.80 -4.21
C LYS A 121 0.00 18.53 -5.03
N TYR A 122 0.11 17.35 -5.65
CA TYR A 122 1.38 16.91 -6.23
C TYR A 122 1.31 16.58 -7.73
N GLU A 123 0.10 16.41 -8.30
CA GLU A 123 -0.06 16.07 -9.71
C GLU A 123 -0.49 17.30 -10.53
N LYS A 124 0.41 17.80 -11.35
CA LYS A 124 0.16 19.02 -12.14
C LYS A 124 -0.89 18.84 -13.24
N GLU A 125 -1.02 17.62 -13.76
CA GLU A 125 -1.96 17.30 -14.83
C GLU A 125 -3.38 17.03 -14.29
N TYR A 126 -3.57 16.98 -12.96
CA TYR A 126 -4.85 16.74 -12.33
C TYR A 126 -5.63 18.03 -12.16
N SER A 127 -6.70 18.19 -12.93
CA SER A 127 -7.49 19.43 -12.99
C SER A 127 -8.81 19.40 -12.19
N ILE A 128 -9.25 18.22 -11.74
CA ILE A 128 -10.51 18.10 -11.00
C ILE A 128 -10.39 18.79 -9.64
N ARG A 129 -11.39 19.63 -9.34
CA ARG A 129 -11.50 20.32 -8.05
C ARG A 129 -12.89 20.07 -7.49
N LEU A 130 -12.93 19.58 -6.28
CA LEU A 130 -14.14 19.29 -5.50
C LEU A 130 -14.38 20.43 -4.51
N ALA A 131 -15.62 20.56 -4.02
CA ALA A 131 -15.90 21.40 -2.87
C ALA A 131 -15.20 20.85 -1.60
N ASP A 132 -15.03 21.70 -0.60
CA ASP A 132 -14.31 21.31 0.63
C ASP A 132 -15.02 20.17 1.36
N GLU A 133 -16.35 20.20 1.41
CA GLU A 133 -17.17 19.15 2.02
C GLU A 133 -17.03 17.81 1.29
N GLU A 134 -16.94 17.81 -0.04
CA GLU A 134 -16.73 16.62 -0.85
C GLU A 134 -15.32 16.05 -0.63
N ALA A 135 -14.33 16.92 -0.57
CA ALA A 135 -12.94 16.53 -0.31
C ALA A 135 -12.77 15.91 1.09
N ASP A 136 -13.45 16.47 2.09
CA ASP A 136 -13.44 15.95 3.46
C ASP A 136 -14.21 14.63 3.58
N LEU A 137 -15.30 14.45 2.85
CA LEU A 137 -16.01 13.18 2.76
C LEU A 137 -15.12 12.09 2.18
N ILE A 138 -14.40 12.39 1.08
CA ILE A 138 -13.45 11.43 0.48
C ILE A 138 -12.32 11.08 1.46
N GLU A 139 -11.81 12.05 2.20
CA GLU A 139 -10.79 11.80 3.22
C GLU A 139 -11.34 10.91 4.35
N PHE A 140 -12.55 11.19 4.83
CA PHE A 140 -13.20 10.37 5.84
C PHE A 140 -13.36 8.92 5.37
N ILE A 141 -13.89 8.72 4.15
CA ILE A 141 -14.04 7.38 3.54
C ILE A 141 -12.66 6.69 3.47
N SER A 142 -11.64 7.38 2.96
CA SER A 142 -10.29 6.83 2.80
C SER A 142 -9.68 6.39 4.14
N LYS A 143 -9.76 7.24 5.16
CA LYS A 143 -9.14 6.98 6.48
C LYS A 143 -9.93 6.02 7.37
N LYS A 144 -11.26 6.07 7.32
CA LYS A 144 -12.11 5.41 8.31
C LYS A 144 -12.80 4.16 7.79
N LEU A 145 -13.15 4.12 6.51
CA LEU A 145 -13.94 3.04 5.94
C LEU A 145 -13.12 2.09 5.08
N ALA A 146 -12.13 2.61 4.35
CA ALA A 146 -11.30 1.81 3.45
C ALA A 146 -10.45 0.77 4.21
N ALA A 147 -9.80 -0.11 3.44
CA ALA A 147 -8.93 -1.18 3.96
C ALA A 147 -9.65 -2.27 4.78
N GLY A 148 -10.91 -2.53 4.48
CA GLY A 148 -11.69 -3.53 5.19
C GLY A 148 -12.07 -3.13 6.63
N LYS A 149 -11.77 -1.89 7.03
CA LYS A 149 -12.07 -1.41 8.38
C LYS A 149 -13.57 -1.39 8.65
N ARG A 150 -14.36 -0.91 7.68
CA ARG A 150 -15.83 -0.77 7.79
C ARG A 150 -16.49 -1.10 6.45
N ILE A 151 -16.32 -2.33 5.98
CA ILE A 151 -16.77 -2.77 4.67
C ILE A 151 -18.28 -2.66 4.48
N HIS A 152 -19.06 -2.91 5.54
CA HIS A 152 -20.52 -2.81 5.52
C HIS A 152 -21.00 -1.38 5.23
N GLU A 153 -20.27 -0.36 5.69
CA GLU A 153 -20.61 1.04 5.39
C GLU A 153 -20.24 1.43 3.97
N LEU A 154 -19.11 0.92 3.46
CA LEU A 154 -18.73 1.13 2.06
C LEU A 154 -19.74 0.48 1.11
N GLU A 155 -20.18 -0.74 1.38
CA GLU A 155 -21.20 -1.43 0.59
C GLU A 155 -22.54 -0.66 0.62
N LEU A 156 -22.90 -0.09 1.77
CA LEU A 156 -24.09 0.72 1.91
C LEU A 156 -23.98 2.03 1.10
N ILE A 157 -22.85 2.72 1.15
CA ILE A 157 -22.58 3.92 0.37
C ILE A 157 -22.65 3.60 -1.13
N GLU A 158 -22.02 2.50 -1.58
CA GLU A 158 -22.07 2.06 -2.97
C GLU A 158 -23.51 1.85 -3.45
N ARG A 159 -24.34 1.21 -2.62
CA ARG A 159 -25.77 1.02 -2.93
C ARG A 159 -26.51 2.33 -3.04
N ILE A 160 -26.35 3.25 -2.10
CA ILE A 160 -27.00 4.56 -2.15
C ILE A 160 -26.60 5.31 -3.41
N MET A 161 -25.34 5.30 -3.78
CA MET A 161 -24.83 5.95 -4.98
C MET A 161 -25.36 5.32 -6.28
N THR A 162 -25.58 4.01 -6.26
CA THR A 162 -26.01 3.26 -7.46
C THR A 162 -27.52 3.28 -7.64
N THR A 163 -28.28 3.14 -6.56
CA THR A 163 -29.75 3.01 -6.60
C THR A 163 -30.50 4.30 -6.23
N GLY A 164 -29.82 5.24 -5.59
CA GLY A 164 -30.44 6.44 -5.03
C GLY A 164 -31.29 6.18 -3.78
N GLU A 165 -31.33 4.95 -3.28
CA GLU A 165 -32.20 4.54 -2.19
C GLU A 165 -31.40 3.91 -1.03
N TYR A 166 -31.86 4.18 0.20
CA TYR A 166 -31.31 3.56 1.40
C TYR A 166 -31.96 2.19 1.62
N LEU A 167 -31.47 1.17 0.93
CA LEU A 167 -31.98 -0.19 1.03
C LEU A 167 -31.06 -1.07 1.89
N ILE A 168 -31.53 -1.38 3.12
CA ILE A 168 -30.85 -2.34 3.99
C ILE A 168 -31.21 -3.78 3.60
N SER A 169 -32.35 -4.00 2.94
CA SER A 169 -32.75 -5.34 2.51
C SER A 169 -31.72 -5.95 1.56
N GLY A 170 -31.32 -7.18 1.81
CA GLY A 170 -30.30 -7.89 1.05
C GLY A 170 -28.86 -7.40 1.26
N LEU A 171 -28.60 -6.46 2.18
CA LEU A 171 -27.24 -6.03 2.50
C LEU A 171 -26.46 -7.17 3.16
N ALA A 172 -27.07 -7.87 4.11
CA ALA A 172 -26.45 -9.02 4.78
C ALA A 172 -26.07 -10.13 3.77
N ASP A 173 -26.97 -10.47 2.84
CA ASP A 173 -26.69 -11.47 1.80
C ASP A 173 -25.53 -11.06 0.90
N THR A 174 -25.43 -9.76 0.58
CA THR A 174 -24.32 -9.23 -0.21
C THR A 174 -22.99 -9.29 0.57
N LEU A 175 -23.01 -8.89 1.85
CA LEU A 175 -21.82 -8.95 2.72
C LEU A 175 -21.32 -10.39 2.88
N TYR A 176 -22.25 -11.31 3.09
CA TYR A 176 -21.90 -12.73 3.17
C TYR A 176 -21.32 -13.26 1.85
N THR A 177 -21.97 -12.97 0.72
CA THR A 177 -21.58 -13.51 -0.60
C THR A 177 -20.26 -12.91 -1.11
N LYS A 178 -20.07 -11.60 -0.94
CA LYS A 178 -18.87 -10.90 -1.44
C LYS A 178 -17.67 -11.03 -0.50
N TYR A 179 -17.89 -11.03 0.82
CA TYR A 179 -16.83 -10.84 1.81
C TYR A 179 -16.81 -11.92 2.91
N GLY A 180 -17.76 -12.84 2.94
CA GLY A 180 -17.86 -13.87 3.99
C GLY A 180 -18.17 -13.31 5.38
N ILE A 181 -18.85 -12.15 5.46
CA ILE A 181 -19.19 -11.47 6.72
C ILE A 181 -20.62 -11.84 7.10
N GLU A 182 -20.80 -12.40 8.32
CA GLU A 182 -22.08 -12.74 8.91
C GLU A 182 -22.69 -11.54 9.67
#